data_8066ed811e507d23d9b7d38f58757fab
#
_entry.id   8066ed811e507d23d9b7d38f58757fab
#
_cell.length_a   1.000
_cell.length_b   1.000
_cell.length_c   1.000
_cell.angle_alpha   90.00
_cell.angle_beta   90.00
_cell.angle_gamma   90.00
#
_symmetry.space_group_name_H-M   'P 1'
#
loop_
_entity.id
_entity.type
_entity.pdbx_description
1 polymer ?
#
loop_
_entity_poly.entity_id
_entity_poly.type
_entity_poly.pdbx_seq_one_letter_code
_entity_poly.pdbx_strand_id
1 'polypeptide(L)'
;YAEKPLDLNPNFTRADHLISQSRKYHTKDDHYKKMKGKINNIDIKDFEKIDLLFSLAKAEEDIGNIKDSFNYFLQGNKLRKKLIKYNISEEIKLLQDIKDRFDQFKNDNLFQSQENNMIFILGMPRSGTSLVEQIVTSHSQVFGGGELPILSNIIKKNFIINNQLIKNDFSSIINDPIIISQMQIDYKNFINNFNYTE
;
A
#
# COMPACT_ATOMS: atom_id res chain seq x y z
N TYR A 1 10.78 -1.47 23.47
CA TYR A 1 10.78 -2.61 22.50
C TYR A 1 11.53 -2.28 21.21
N ALA A 2 11.43 -1.07 20.64
CA ALA A 2 12.10 -0.69 19.39
C ALA A 2 13.62 -0.46 19.50
N GLU A 3 14.17 -0.32 20.71
CA GLU A 3 15.61 -0.10 20.97
C GLU A 3 16.41 -1.41 21.00
N LYS A 4 15.80 -2.53 21.43
CA LYS A 4 16.47 -3.84 21.48
C LYS A 4 17.15 -4.29 20.17
N PRO A 5 16.56 -4.08 18.99
CA PRO A 5 17.24 -4.39 17.74
C PRO A 5 18.52 -3.59 17.50
N LEU A 6 18.63 -2.37 18.04
CA LEU A 6 19.84 -1.55 17.93
C LEU A 6 20.96 -2.01 18.89
N ASP A 7 20.62 -2.67 19.99
CA ASP A 7 21.60 -3.29 20.89
C ASP A 7 22.26 -4.49 20.20
N LEU A 8 21.51 -5.25 19.40
CA LEU A 8 21.99 -6.42 18.64
C LEU A 8 22.69 -6.02 17.34
N ASN A 9 22.16 -5.04 16.64
CA ASN A 9 22.70 -4.50 15.39
C ASN A 9 22.62 -2.99 15.39
N PRO A 10 23.67 -2.28 15.83
CA PRO A 10 23.68 -0.82 15.88
C PRO A 10 23.45 -0.13 14.52
N ASN A 11 23.68 -0.83 13.40
CA ASN A 11 23.52 -0.30 12.05
C ASN A 11 22.12 -0.59 11.44
N PHE A 12 21.19 -1.14 12.21
CA PHE A 12 19.85 -1.46 11.72
C PHE A 12 18.98 -0.19 11.58
N THR A 13 19.08 0.51 10.45
CA THR A 13 18.45 1.81 10.17
C THR A 13 16.93 1.76 10.21
N ARG A 14 16.32 0.60 9.90
CA ARG A 14 14.88 0.43 10.02
C ARG A 14 14.38 0.56 11.46
N ALA A 15 15.18 0.12 12.45
CA ALA A 15 14.85 0.35 13.85
C ALA A 15 14.96 1.83 14.22
N ASP A 16 15.99 2.55 13.72
CA ASP A 16 16.09 4.01 13.91
C ASP A 16 14.83 4.71 13.37
N HIS A 17 14.34 4.27 12.20
CA HIS A 17 13.13 4.83 11.59
C HIS A 17 11.89 4.59 12.47
N LEU A 18 11.68 3.38 12.95
CA LEU A 18 10.55 3.06 13.83
C LEU A 18 10.60 3.82 15.16
N ILE A 19 11.79 3.94 15.75
CA ILE A 19 11.99 4.74 16.98
C ILE A 19 11.63 6.21 16.71
N SER A 20 12.09 6.78 15.60
CA SER A 20 11.81 8.17 15.25
C SER A 20 10.32 8.44 15.05
N GLN A 21 9.55 7.48 14.54
CA GLN A 21 8.11 7.59 14.34
C GLN A 21 7.31 7.42 15.65
N SER A 22 7.86 6.69 16.63
CA SER A 22 7.16 6.36 17.88
C SER A 22 7.36 7.39 19.00
N ARG A 23 8.26 8.36 18.82
CA ARG A 23 8.59 9.36 19.86
C ARG A 23 8.63 10.78 19.29
N LYS A 24 8.57 11.77 20.16
CA LYS A 24 8.77 13.18 19.85
C LYS A 24 10.15 13.63 20.33
N TYR A 25 10.93 14.27 19.46
CA TYR A 25 12.21 14.85 19.80
C TYR A 25 12.04 16.27 20.34
N HIS A 26 12.72 16.58 21.43
CA HIS A 26 12.77 17.93 21.99
C HIS A 26 14.16 18.57 21.81
N THR A 27 15.18 17.74 21.61
CA THR A 27 16.58 18.16 21.43
C THR A 27 17.28 17.17 20.48
N LYS A 28 18.50 17.53 20.05
CA LYS A 28 19.41 16.64 19.31
C LYS A 28 20.10 15.67 20.27
N ASP A 29 19.32 14.74 20.79
CA ASP A 29 19.73 13.75 21.78
C ASP A 29 20.72 12.69 21.22
N ASP A 30 21.06 11.69 22.02
CA ASP A 30 22.03 10.65 21.63
C ASP A 30 21.55 9.79 20.47
N HIS A 31 20.24 9.52 20.35
CA HIS A 31 19.69 8.79 19.20
C HIS A 31 19.83 9.61 17.91
N TYR A 32 19.52 10.91 17.96
CA TYR A 32 19.77 11.81 16.84
C TYR A 32 21.24 11.82 16.41
N LYS A 33 22.18 11.91 17.36
CA LYS A 33 23.63 11.91 17.09
C LYS A 33 24.08 10.61 16.46
N LYS A 34 23.57 9.46 16.93
CA LYS A 34 23.85 8.13 16.35
C LYS A 34 23.36 8.06 14.90
N MET A 35 22.15 8.50 14.60
CA MET A 35 21.63 8.54 13.21
C MET A 35 22.49 9.45 12.31
N LYS A 36 22.92 10.61 12.81
CA LYS A 36 23.86 11.50 12.09
C LYS A 36 25.21 10.85 11.83
N GLY A 37 25.73 10.07 12.75
CA GLY A 37 26.95 9.30 12.55
C GLY A 37 26.81 8.25 11.46
N LYS A 38 25.71 7.49 11.49
CA LYS A 38 25.43 6.40 10.53
C LYS A 38 25.29 6.94 9.08
N ILE A 39 24.61 8.06 8.88
CA ILE A 39 24.34 8.59 7.54
C ILE A 39 25.63 9.02 6.78
N ASN A 40 26.69 9.31 7.52
CA ASN A 40 27.99 9.71 6.97
C ASN A 40 28.91 8.50 6.67
N ASN A 41 28.47 7.28 6.98
CA ASN A 41 29.22 6.09 6.67
C ASN A 41 29.23 5.84 5.14
N ILE A 42 30.42 5.58 4.57
CA ILE A 42 30.61 5.35 3.14
C ILE A 42 29.91 4.06 2.67
N ASP A 43 29.83 3.06 3.54
CA ASP A 43 29.30 1.73 3.20
C ASP A 43 27.78 1.63 3.35
N ILE A 44 27.08 2.72 3.72
CA ILE A 44 25.64 2.72 3.89
C ILE A 44 24.92 2.54 2.55
N LYS A 45 24.02 1.57 2.49
CA LYS A 45 23.20 1.30 1.29
C LYS A 45 22.13 2.38 1.10
N ASP A 46 21.72 2.60 -0.14
CA ASP A 46 20.73 3.63 -0.48
C ASP A 46 19.42 3.51 0.30
N PHE A 47 18.90 2.29 0.52
CA PHE A 47 17.66 2.08 1.29
C PHE A 47 17.85 2.39 2.79
N GLU A 48 19.01 2.06 3.38
CA GLU A 48 19.35 2.38 4.77
C GLU A 48 19.48 3.89 4.96
N LYS A 49 20.09 4.56 3.97
CA LYS A 49 20.21 6.02 3.95
C LYS A 49 18.86 6.72 3.86
N ILE A 50 17.88 6.15 3.15
CA ILE A 50 16.51 6.66 3.09
C ILE A 50 15.86 6.61 4.48
N ASP A 51 15.96 5.49 5.19
CA ASP A 51 15.40 5.36 6.55
C ASP A 51 15.96 6.44 7.48
N LEU A 52 17.29 6.68 7.45
CA LEU A 52 17.94 7.71 8.27
C LEU A 52 17.55 9.12 7.87
N LEU A 53 17.44 9.42 6.56
CA LEU A 53 17.05 10.73 6.08
C LEU A 53 15.63 11.10 6.56
N PHE A 54 14.67 10.19 6.47
CA PHE A 54 13.32 10.42 6.98
C PHE A 54 13.28 10.50 8.50
N SER A 55 14.09 9.73 9.20
CA SER A 55 14.20 9.79 10.66
C SER A 55 14.76 11.12 11.15
N LEU A 56 15.81 11.61 10.50
CA LEU A 56 16.40 12.91 10.81
C LEU A 56 15.46 14.07 10.43
N ALA A 57 14.74 13.95 9.30
CA ALA A 57 13.73 14.92 8.90
C ALA A 57 12.66 15.08 9.99
N LYS A 58 12.11 13.95 10.47
CA LYS A 58 11.13 13.92 11.55
C LYS A 58 11.68 14.53 12.84
N ALA A 59 12.92 14.18 13.21
CA ALA A 59 13.55 14.72 14.42
C ALA A 59 13.76 16.24 14.33
N GLU A 60 14.21 16.77 13.19
CA GLU A 60 14.37 18.21 12.99
C GLU A 60 13.02 18.95 12.97
N GLU A 61 11.97 18.35 12.43
CA GLU A 61 10.60 18.87 12.47
C GLU A 61 10.11 19.02 13.92
N ASP A 62 10.28 17.97 14.73
CA ASP A 62 9.88 17.96 16.13
C ASP A 62 10.59 19.03 16.95
N ILE A 63 11.87 19.31 16.63
CA ILE A 63 12.71 20.33 17.30
C ILE A 63 12.35 21.75 16.81
N GLY A 64 11.61 21.87 15.68
CA GLY A 64 11.25 23.15 15.07
C GLY A 64 12.22 23.64 13.99
N ASN A 65 13.20 22.85 13.59
CA ASN A 65 14.16 23.19 12.54
C ASN A 65 13.60 22.86 11.14
N ILE A 66 12.55 23.55 10.72
CA ILE A 66 11.78 23.25 9.51
C ILE A 66 12.65 23.24 8.25
N LYS A 67 13.63 24.13 8.14
CA LYS A 67 14.55 24.19 6.98
C LYS A 67 15.37 22.90 6.85
N ASP A 68 15.94 22.41 7.93
CA ASP A 68 16.76 21.20 7.93
C ASP A 68 15.87 19.95 7.73
N SER A 69 14.69 19.91 8.36
CA SER A 69 13.69 18.87 8.13
C SER A 69 13.35 18.76 6.65
N PHE A 70 12.99 19.88 6.00
CA PHE A 70 12.67 19.90 4.56
C PHE A 70 13.84 19.41 3.70
N ASN A 71 15.08 19.81 4.01
CA ASN A 71 16.26 19.35 3.27
C ASN A 71 16.46 17.83 3.38
N TYR A 72 16.22 17.24 4.56
CA TYR A 72 16.29 15.78 4.73
C TYR A 72 15.17 15.06 3.97
N PHE A 73 13.93 15.57 4.05
CA PHE A 73 12.83 15.02 3.24
C PHE A 73 13.13 15.08 1.74
N LEU A 74 13.67 16.18 1.26
CA LEU A 74 14.02 16.35 -0.14
C LEU A 74 15.07 15.33 -0.59
N GLN A 75 16.13 15.14 0.19
CA GLN A 75 17.18 14.17 -0.09
C GLN A 75 16.63 12.72 -0.05
N GLY A 76 15.85 12.38 0.97
CA GLY A 76 15.23 11.06 1.11
C GLY A 76 14.31 10.73 -0.04
N ASN A 77 13.44 11.66 -0.43
CA ASN A 77 12.52 11.49 -1.55
C ASN A 77 13.25 11.38 -2.90
N LYS A 78 14.29 12.19 -3.12
CA LYS A 78 15.13 12.11 -4.34
C LYS A 78 15.78 10.72 -4.46
N LEU A 79 16.33 10.20 -3.37
CA LEU A 79 16.97 8.88 -3.36
C LEU A 79 15.92 7.76 -3.53
N ARG A 80 14.80 7.84 -2.86
CA ARG A 80 13.68 6.90 -2.99
C ARG A 80 13.14 6.86 -4.43
N LYS A 81 12.93 8.03 -5.04
CA LYS A 81 12.49 8.12 -6.45
C LYS A 81 13.44 7.41 -7.41
N LYS A 82 14.77 7.55 -7.19
CA LYS A 82 15.78 6.84 -7.97
C LYS A 82 15.66 5.31 -7.85
N LEU A 83 15.38 4.79 -6.64
CA LEU A 83 15.26 3.35 -6.40
C LEU A 83 13.96 2.76 -6.97
N ILE A 84 12.85 3.47 -6.87
CA ILE A 84 11.53 2.99 -7.32
C ILE A 84 11.45 2.90 -8.85
N LYS A 85 12.28 3.65 -9.59
CA LYS A 85 12.24 3.72 -11.07
C LYS A 85 10.83 4.01 -11.60
N TYR A 86 10.08 4.86 -10.90
CA TYR A 86 8.70 5.20 -11.27
C TYR A 86 8.63 5.94 -12.60
N ASN A 87 7.74 5.48 -13.48
CA ASN A 87 7.48 6.08 -14.79
C ASN A 87 5.98 6.37 -14.95
N ILE A 88 5.60 7.63 -14.89
CA ILE A 88 4.20 8.07 -15.02
C ILE A 88 3.59 7.67 -16.37
N SER A 89 4.39 7.60 -17.44
CA SER A 89 3.88 7.23 -18.78
C SER A 89 3.41 5.77 -18.83
N GLU A 90 4.03 4.88 -18.05
CA GLU A 90 3.61 3.49 -17.93
C GLU A 90 2.28 3.37 -17.19
N GLU A 91 2.09 4.15 -16.13
CA GLU A 91 0.83 4.22 -15.39
C GLU A 91 -0.30 4.76 -16.25
N ILE A 92 -0.07 5.87 -16.99
CA ILE A 92 -1.07 6.44 -17.90
C ILE A 92 -1.46 5.42 -18.96
N LYS A 93 -0.48 4.70 -19.52
CA LYS A 93 -0.75 3.66 -20.50
C LYS A 93 -1.58 2.53 -19.92
N LEU A 94 -1.26 2.07 -18.71
CA LEU A 94 -2.03 1.04 -18.01
C LEU A 94 -3.49 1.47 -17.81
N LEU A 95 -3.72 2.71 -17.34
CA LEU A 95 -5.06 3.24 -17.13
C LEU A 95 -5.84 3.35 -18.47
N GLN A 96 -5.17 3.76 -19.56
CA GLN A 96 -5.79 3.79 -20.86
C GLN A 96 -6.13 2.39 -21.38
N ASP A 97 -5.21 1.43 -21.25
CA ASP A 97 -5.45 0.02 -21.62
C ASP A 97 -6.64 -0.58 -20.83
N ILE A 98 -6.78 -0.24 -19.54
CA ILE A 98 -7.93 -0.65 -18.72
C ILE A 98 -9.22 -0.03 -19.27
N LYS A 99 -9.24 1.30 -19.52
CA LYS A 99 -10.40 2.01 -20.03
C LYS A 99 -10.86 1.44 -21.37
N ASP A 100 -9.95 1.28 -22.33
CA ASP A 100 -10.26 0.78 -23.67
C ASP A 100 -10.87 -0.64 -23.63
N ARG A 101 -10.42 -1.47 -22.69
CA ARG A 101 -10.97 -2.82 -22.47
C ARG A 101 -12.37 -2.77 -21.86
N PHE A 102 -12.60 -1.92 -20.86
CA PHE A 102 -13.93 -1.76 -20.26
C PHE A 102 -14.95 -1.20 -21.26
N ASP A 103 -14.55 -0.31 -22.16
CA ASP A 103 -15.45 0.22 -23.20
C ASP A 103 -15.93 -0.87 -24.17
N GLN A 104 -15.17 -1.96 -24.36
CA GLN A 104 -15.58 -3.13 -25.15
C GLN A 104 -16.66 -3.96 -24.46
N PHE A 105 -16.75 -3.96 -23.12
CA PHE A 105 -17.72 -4.74 -22.34
C PHE A 105 -19.05 -4.06 -22.07
N LYS A 106 -19.22 -2.77 -22.40
CA LYS A 106 -20.44 -2.01 -22.11
C LYS A 106 -21.71 -2.58 -22.75
N ASN A 107 -21.59 -3.46 -23.74
CA ASN A 107 -22.72 -3.98 -24.52
C ASN A 107 -23.10 -5.43 -24.17
N ASP A 108 -22.36 -6.11 -23.33
CA ASP A 108 -22.63 -7.50 -23.01
C ASP A 108 -23.42 -7.59 -21.71
N ASN A 109 -24.65 -8.10 -21.76
CA ASN A 109 -25.48 -8.47 -20.62
C ASN A 109 -24.87 -9.67 -19.85
N LEU A 110 -23.55 -9.64 -19.57
CA LEU A 110 -22.79 -10.73 -19.00
C LEU A 110 -23.07 -10.96 -17.51
N PHE A 111 -23.77 -10.05 -16.85
CA PHE A 111 -23.97 -10.12 -15.42
C PHE A 111 -25.43 -10.30 -15.07
N GLN A 112 -25.92 -11.55 -15.06
CA GLN A 112 -27.14 -11.85 -14.32
C GLN A 112 -26.83 -11.67 -12.83
N SER A 113 -27.48 -10.72 -12.19
CA SER A 113 -27.38 -10.49 -10.75
C SER A 113 -27.92 -11.72 -10.03
N GLN A 114 -27.02 -12.57 -9.52
CA GLN A 114 -27.39 -13.45 -8.41
C GLN A 114 -27.55 -12.57 -7.17
N GLU A 115 -28.55 -12.85 -6.34
CA GLU A 115 -28.69 -12.21 -5.04
C GLU A 115 -27.40 -12.37 -4.24
N ASN A 116 -26.66 -11.29 -4.08
CA ASN A 116 -25.44 -11.25 -3.29
C ASN A 116 -25.66 -10.31 -2.11
N ASN A 117 -25.45 -10.83 -0.91
CA ASN A 117 -25.51 -10.05 0.34
C ASN A 117 -24.22 -9.24 0.57
N MET A 118 -23.53 -8.83 -0.50
CA MET A 118 -22.24 -8.12 -0.43
C MET A 118 -22.37 -6.69 -0.96
N ILE A 119 -21.84 -5.74 -0.18
CA ILE A 119 -21.76 -4.33 -0.54
C ILE A 119 -20.29 -3.99 -0.75
N PHE A 120 -19.93 -3.54 -1.96
CA PHE A 120 -18.59 -3.07 -2.27
C PHE A 120 -18.55 -1.54 -2.24
N ILE A 121 -17.66 -0.97 -1.42
CA ILE A 121 -17.44 0.47 -1.34
C ILE A 121 -16.17 0.78 -2.11
N LEU A 122 -16.31 1.49 -3.23
CA LEU A 122 -15.20 1.85 -4.11
C LEU A 122 -14.98 3.37 -4.08
N GLY A 123 -13.73 3.79 -4.10
CA GLY A 123 -13.39 5.21 -4.14
C GLY A 123 -11.88 5.45 -4.26
N MET A 124 -11.53 6.68 -4.59
CA MET A 124 -10.14 7.12 -4.58
C MET A 124 -9.58 7.10 -3.14
N PRO A 125 -8.28 6.89 -2.93
CA PRO A 125 -7.67 7.07 -1.62
C PRO A 125 -8.06 8.41 -1.00
N ARG A 126 -8.41 8.42 0.27
CA ARG A 126 -8.85 9.61 1.03
C ARG A 126 -10.20 10.22 0.59
N SER A 127 -11.04 9.50 -0.13
CA SER A 127 -12.38 9.95 -0.55
C SER A 127 -13.50 9.69 0.47
N GLY A 128 -13.15 9.15 1.65
CA GLY A 128 -14.13 8.89 2.73
C GLY A 128 -14.76 7.50 2.69
N THR A 129 -14.19 6.54 1.98
CA THR A 129 -14.68 5.14 1.92
C THR A 129 -14.85 4.52 3.31
N SER A 130 -13.90 4.73 4.23
CA SER A 130 -14.00 4.26 5.62
C SER A 130 -15.18 4.89 6.38
N LEU A 131 -15.51 6.17 6.13
CA LEU A 131 -16.67 6.81 6.74
C LEU A 131 -17.97 6.20 6.20
N VAL A 132 -18.06 5.97 4.89
CA VAL A 132 -19.21 5.30 4.29
C VAL A 132 -19.39 3.90 4.85
N GLU A 133 -18.30 3.13 4.99
CA GLU A 133 -18.34 1.83 5.64
C GLU A 133 -18.91 1.93 7.06
N GLN A 134 -18.41 2.84 7.89
CA GLN A 134 -18.91 3.04 9.25
C GLN A 134 -20.40 3.40 9.31
N ILE A 135 -20.88 4.23 8.37
CA ILE A 135 -22.30 4.57 8.28
C ILE A 135 -23.13 3.34 7.93
N VAL A 136 -22.72 2.56 6.93
CA VAL A 136 -23.45 1.36 6.48
C VAL A 136 -23.44 0.27 7.56
N THR A 137 -22.31 0.06 8.23
CA THR A 137 -22.16 -0.93 9.31
C THR A 137 -22.79 -0.51 10.64
N SER A 138 -23.30 0.71 10.75
CA SER A 138 -24.14 1.10 11.89
C SER A 138 -25.48 0.34 11.93
N HIS A 139 -25.87 -0.27 10.81
CA HIS A 139 -27.04 -1.13 10.74
C HIS A 139 -26.73 -2.52 11.31
N SER A 140 -27.58 -3.03 12.21
CA SER A 140 -27.36 -4.29 12.95
C SER A 140 -27.22 -5.56 12.09
N GLN A 141 -27.66 -5.52 10.85
CA GLN A 141 -27.56 -6.64 9.90
C GLN A 141 -26.38 -6.49 8.92
N VAL A 142 -25.53 -5.48 9.07
CA VAL A 142 -24.41 -5.24 8.17
C VAL A 142 -23.10 -5.35 8.94
N PHE A 143 -22.24 -6.22 8.46
CA PHE A 143 -20.89 -6.39 8.98
C PHE A 143 -19.88 -5.62 8.12
N GLY A 144 -18.95 -4.92 8.77
CA GLY A 144 -17.84 -4.22 8.10
C GLY A 144 -16.62 -5.11 7.96
N GLY A 145 -16.25 -5.42 6.72
CA GLY A 145 -15.09 -6.27 6.42
C GLY A 145 -13.77 -5.52 6.39
N GLY A 146 -13.78 -4.19 6.36
CA GLY A 146 -12.60 -3.38 6.17
C GLY A 146 -11.95 -3.55 4.78
N GLU A 147 -10.67 -3.22 4.68
CA GLU A 147 -9.90 -3.34 3.44
C GLU A 147 -9.37 -4.79 3.27
N LEU A 148 -10.15 -5.63 2.60
CA LEU A 148 -9.79 -7.02 2.35
C LEU A 148 -8.91 -7.18 1.11
N PRO A 149 -7.73 -7.84 1.20
CA PRO A 149 -6.82 -8.02 0.07
C PRO A 149 -7.27 -9.11 -0.91
N ILE A 150 -8.36 -9.83 -0.63
CA ILE A 150 -8.74 -11.05 -1.36
C ILE A 150 -9.04 -10.78 -2.82
N LEU A 151 -9.80 -9.72 -3.15
CA LEU A 151 -10.13 -9.38 -4.53
C LEU A 151 -8.85 -9.08 -5.34
N SER A 152 -7.94 -8.29 -4.77
CA SER A 152 -6.65 -8.01 -5.37
C SER A 152 -5.81 -9.28 -5.60
N ASN A 153 -5.85 -10.23 -4.66
CA ASN A 153 -5.12 -11.49 -4.77
C ASN A 153 -5.72 -12.40 -5.85
N ILE A 154 -7.05 -12.48 -5.93
CA ILE A 154 -7.76 -13.24 -6.98
C ILE A 154 -7.46 -12.64 -8.36
N ILE A 155 -7.51 -11.31 -8.50
CA ILE A 155 -7.16 -10.62 -9.75
C ILE A 155 -5.71 -10.89 -10.12
N LYS A 156 -4.77 -10.76 -9.19
CA LYS A 156 -3.36 -11.05 -9.44
C LYS A 156 -3.14 -12.49 -9.90
N LYS A 157 -3.79 -13.46 -9.26
CA LYS A 157 -3.67 -14.88 -9.59
C LYS A 157 -4.13 -15.19 -11.03
N ASN A 158 -5.20 -14.55 -11.50
CA ASN A 158 -5.84 -14.88 -12.76
C ASN A 158 -5.44 -13.97 -13.92
N PHE A 159 -5.01 -12.72 -13.64
CA PHE A 159 -4.76 -11.70 -14.67
C PHE A 159 -3.33 -11.19 -14.73
N ILE A 160 -2.47 -11.56 -13.76
CA ILE A 160 -1.09 -11.06 -13.68
C ILE A 160 -0.11 -12.23 -13.70
N ILE A 161 0.73 -12.31 -14.73
CA ILE A 161 1.87 -13.23 -14.82
C ILE A 161 3.16 -12.38 -14.84
N ASN A 162 4.12 -12.71 -13.96
CA ASN A 162 5.41 -12.03 -13.87
C ASN A 162 5.31 -10.50 -13.76
N ASN A 163 4.39 -10.00 -12.93
CA ASN A 163 4.08 -8.57 -12.76
C ASN A 163 3.62 -7.84 -14.03
N GLN A 164 3.17 -8.57 -15.03
CA GLN A 164 2.57 -7.99 -16.24
C GLN A 164 1.13 -8.50 -16.38
N LEU A 165 0.22 -7.60 -16.72
CA LEU A 165 -1.13 -7.97 -17.14
C LEU A 165 -1.02 -8.92 -18.35
N ILE A 166 -1.78 -10.01 -18.32
CA ILE A 166 -1.90 -10.93 -19.44
C ILE A 166 -2.52 -10.15 -20.60
N LYS A 167 -1.68 -9.61 -21.48
CA LYS A 167 -2.12 -8.66 -22.52
C LYS A 167 -3.06 -9.26 -23.56
N ASN A 168 -2.95 -10.55 -23.81
CA ASN A 168 -3.63 -11.18 -24.96
C ASN A 168 -4.90 -11.95 -24.61
N ASP A 169 -5.24 -12.12 -23.30
CA ASP A 169 -6.33 -13.01 -22.89
C ASP A 169 -7.30 -12.44 -21.87
N PHE A 170 -7.28 -11.13 -21.62
CA PHE A 170 -8.20 -10.54 -20.64
C PHE A 170 -9.67 -10.78 -21.00
N SER A 171 -10.01 -10.68 -22.29
CA SER A 171 -11.34 -10.97 -22.80
C SER A 171 -11.71 -12.45 -22.70
N SER A 172 -10.76 -13.36 -22.94
CA SER A 172 -10.99 -14.81 -22.82
C SER A 172 -11.23 -15.19 -21.35
N ILE A 173 -10.49 -14.59 -20.41
CA ILE A 173 -10.66 -14.87 -18.97
C ILE A 173 -12.02 -14.35 -18.47
N ILE A 174 -12.41 -13.12 -18.84
CA ILE A 174 -13.69 -12.54 -18.38
C ILE A 174 -14.88 -13.27 -19.02
N ASN A 175 -14.74 -13.75 -20.25
CA ASN A 175 -15.79 -14.47 -20.94
C ASN A 175 -15.77 -15.99 -20.66
N ASP A 176 -14.80 -16.49 -19.88
CA ASP A 176 -14.76 -17.87 -19.44
C ASP A 176 -15.60 -18.07 -18.17
N PRO A 177 -16.78 -18.72 -18.28
CA PRO A 177 -17.65 -18.91 -17.12
C PRO A 177 -17.02 -19.79 -16.04
N ILE A 178 -16.07 -20.65 -16.41
CA ILE A 178 -15.37 -21.53 -15.45
C ILE A 178 -14.43 -20.69 -14.59
N ILE A 179 -13.63 -19.82 -15.21
CA ILE A 179 -12.69 -18.94 -14.49
C ILE A 179 -13.48 -17.98 -13.57
N ILE A 180 -14.51 -17.34 -14.09
CA ILE A 180 -15.34 -16.42 -13.30
C ILE A 180 -16.02 -17.14 -12.14
N SER A 181 -16.59 -18.32 -12.37
CA SER A 181 -17.20 -19.13 -11.31
C SER A 181 -16.17 -19.53 -10.24
N GLN A 182 -14.95 -19.90 -10.64
CA GLN A 182 -13.89 -20.23 -9.69
C GLN A 182 -13.47 -19.01 -8.88
N MET A 183 -13.35 -17.84 -9.49
CA MET A 183 -13.05 -16.57 -8.78
C MET A 183 -14.14 -16.23 -7.75
N GLN A 184 -15.41 -16.44 -8.09
CA GLN A 184 -16.53 -16.26 -7.18
C GLN A 184 -16.49 -17.24 -6.00
N ILE A 185 -16.18 -18.52 -6.27
CA ILE A 185 -16.02 -19.56 -5.23
C ILE A 185 -14.86 -19.20 -4.31
N ASP A 186 -13.70 -18.83 -4.85
CA ASP A 186 -12.52 -18.44 -4.08
C ASP A 186 -12.85 -17.26 -3.15
N TYR A 187 -13.58 -16.26 -3.66
CA TYR A 187 -14.01 -15.10 -2.89
C TYR A 187 -15.01 -15.49 -1.76
N LYS A 188 -16.06 -16.27 -2.09
CA LYS A 188 -17.06 -16.73 -1.13
C LYS A 188 -16.44 -17.58 -0.03
N ASN A 189 -15.54 -18.49 -0.37
CA ASN A 189 -14.83 -19.33 0.60
C ASN A 189 -13.99 -18.49 1.57
N PHE A 190 -13.33 -17.44 1.08
CA PHE A 190 -12.60 -16.54 1.96
C PHE A 190 -13.54 -15.81 2.93
N ILE A 191 -14.65 -15.24 2.43
CA ILE A 191 -15.62 -14.52 3.26
C ILE A 191 -16.24 -15.45 4.30
N ASN A 192 -16.64 -16.67 3.92
CA ASN A 192 -17.25 -17.64 4.85
C ASN A 192 -16.27 -18.10 5.95
N ASN A 193 -14.96 -18.10 5.67
CA ASN A 193 -13.93 -18.42 6.65
C ASN A 193 -13.44 -17.18 7.44
N PHE A 194 -13.93 -16.00 7.11
CA PHE A 194 -13.64 -14.80 7.86
C PHE A 194 -14.42 -14.88 9.19
N ASN A 195 -13.68 -15.12 10.29
CA ASN A 195 -14.30 -15.21 11.62
C ASN A 195 -14.84 -13.82 11.99
N TYR A 196 -16.16 -13.67 11.89
CA TYR A 196 -16.88 -12.54 12.45
C TYR A 196 -16.85 -12.69 13.97
N THR A 197 -15.89 -12.08 14.64
CA THR A 197 -15.99 -11.89 16.09
C THR A 197 -16.94 -10.72 16.31
N GLU A 198 -18.11 -11.02 16.86
CA GLU A 198 -19.07 -10.04 17.38
C GLU A 198 -18.42 -9.11 18.41
#